data_22b5f2fa3afb4672deb3a51163d35cf4
#
_entry.id   22b5f2fa3afb4672deb3a51163d35cf4
#
_cell.length_a   1.000
_cell.length_b   1.000
_cell.length_c   1.000
_cell.angle_alpha   90.00
_cell.angle_beta   90.00
_cell.angle_gamma   90.00
#
_symmetry.space_group_name_H-M   'P 1'
#
loop_
_entity.id
_entity.type
_entity.pdbx_description
1 polymer ?
#
loop_
_entity_poly.entity_id
_entity_poly.type
_entity_poly.pdbx_seq_one_letter_code
_entity_poly.pdbx_strand_id
1 'polypeptide(L)'
;MTTPLPPPKKKDPALRTRQPTLPPGNRSREAQGLTAMAAVGRFALQICAACGQVQYPPRQVCVNCLGDVLPWRDTDPGGSLLAETRLHHANDLFFRDRLPWRLGVVRMDAGPSVVAHLAEDCRQGMRVRLSLNLDRGGHAVMNARPETPGPNSEDDLQLRELTTDPKDRRVLIVNGKTELGLALTQGFKAAGAREIFVGHAEPWKASAALNAIRALDGVTLFPLDVTDTDSVQELAAILGGKVEIMVNNSYHLRPGGAVDRLDMNVSREEMDIHYFGLLRLAGTFGPALRARGADGAHGACAWVNVLSAYAQINNPAFGTYSASQAAARSLAQCLRAELSPGGVRVVNAFVGPLDDEWHQMVPPPKLMLDTVAERIVDALQKGLEDISIGAVAEEIAE
;
A
#
# COMPACT_ATOMS: atom_id res chain seq x y z
N MET A 1 -25.90 41.35 29.69
CA MET A 1 -25.04 40.13 29.79
C MET A 1 -25.32 39.28 28.57
N THR A 2 -24.40 39.17 27.65
CA THR A 2 -24.54 38.33 26.43
C THR A 2 -24.29 36.87 26.81
N THR A 3 -25.27 36.00 26.55
CA THR A 3 -25.17 34.57 26.79
C THR A 3 -24.03 34.02 25.96
N PRO A 4 -23.06 33.25 26.52
CA PRO A 4 -21.99 32.66 25.76
C PRO A 4 -22.55 31.75 24.66
N LEU A 5 -21.97 31.85 23.45
CA LEU A 5 -22.32 30.95 22.36
C LEU A 5 -22.05 29.49 22.78
N PRO A 6 -22.95 28.55 22.49
CA PRO A 6 -22.74 27.16 22.80
C PRO A 6 -21.50 26.64 22.06
N PRO A 7 -20.68 25.77 22.66
CA PRO A 7 -19.51 25.21 21.99
C PRO A 7 -19.94 24.50 20.69
N PRO A 8 -19.13 24.59 19.62
CA PRO A 8 -19.46 23.94 18.37
C PRO A 8 -19.60 22.43 18.58
N LYS A 9 -20.68 21.84 18.00
CA LYS A 9 -20.90 20.39 18.06
C LYS A 9 -19.65 19.68 17.50
N LYS A 10 -19.15 18.68 18.23
CA LYS A 10 -18.10 17.78 17.70
C LYS A 10 -18.60 17.20 16.39
N LYS A 11 -17.87 17.46 15.29
CA LYS A 11 -18.20 16.88 14.00
C LYS A 11 -17.88 15.39 14.04
N ASP A 12 -18.82 14.57 13.60
CA ASP A 12 -18.58 13.15 13.38
C ASP A 12 -17.48 13.00 12.29
N PRO A 13 -16.36 12.31 12.55
CA PRO A 13 -15.32 12.10 11.55
C PRO A 13 -15.82 11.41 10.27
N ALA A 14 -16.83 10.54 10.39
CA ALA A 14 -17.47 9.87 9.26
C ALA A 14 -18.33 10.80 8.39
N LEU A 15 -18.76 11.94 8.94
CA LEU A 15 -19.60 12.93 8.25
C LEU A 15 -18.82 14.17 7.81
N ARG A 16 -17.49 14.10 7.74
CA ARG A 16 -16.67 15.23 7.28
C ARG A 16 -17.04 15.61 5.84
N THR A 17 -17.34 16.88 5.67
CA THR A 17 -17.65 17.48 4.37
C THR A 17 -16.41 18.02 3.62
N ARG A 18 -15.23 18.00 4.26
CA ARG A 18 -13.99 18.44 3.62
C ARG A 18 -13.56 17.39 2.60
N GLN A 19 -13.49 17.81 1.34
CA GLN A 19 -12.96 16.94 0.29
C GLN A 19 -11.48 16.64 0.55
N PRO A 20 -11.01 15.41 0.25
CA PRO A 20 -9.61 15.06 0.33
C PRO A 20 -8.77 15.98 -0.55
N THR A 21 -7.68 16.52 0.00
CA THR A 21 -6.67 17.20 -0.81
C THR A 21 -5.70 16.16 -1.35
N LEU A 22 -5.92 15.71 -2.58
CA LEU A 22 -5.05 14.77 -3.28
C LEU A 22 -4.17 15.50 -4.27
N PRO A 23 -3.01 14.90 -4.65
CA PRO A 23 -2.21 15.42 -5.76
C PRO A 23 -3.04 15.56 -7.04
N PRO A 24 -2.70 16.50 -7.94
CA PRO A 24 -3.46 16.73 -9.17
C PRO A 24 -3.55 15.47 -10.03
N GLY A 25 -4.79 15.09 -10.40
CA GLY A 25 -5.10 13.85 -11.12
C GLY A 25 -5.12 13.97 -12.65
N ASN A 26 -5.04 15.18 -13.20
CA ASN A 26 -5.14 15.37 -14.65
C ASN A 26 -3.89 14.83 -15.37
N ARG A 27 -4.07 13.77 -16.15
CA ARG A 27 -3.04 13.14 -16.96
C ARG A 27 -3.54 12.95 -18.39
N SER A 28 -2.64 13.02 -19.38
CA SER A 28 -2.99 12.63 -20.74
C SER A 28 -3.22 11.11 -20.81
N ARG A 29 -3.88 10.67 -21.87
CA ARG A 29 -4.12 9.26 -22.11
C ARG A 29 -2.80 8.46 -22.16
N GLU A 30 -1.78 9.03 -22.79
CA GLU A 30 -0.47 8.41 -22.93
C GLU A 30 0.24 8.30 -21.58
N ALA A 31 0.03 9.25 -20.68
CA ALA A 31 0.60 9.25 -19.35
C ALA A 31 0.01 8.14 -18.43
N GLN A 32 -1.14 7.55 -18.78
CA GLN A 32 -1.66 6.38 -18.07
C GLN A 32 -0.72 5.17 -18.16
N GLY A 33 0.01 5.03 -19.27
CA GLY A 33 1.04 4.00 -19.38
C GLY A 33 2.16 4.16 -18.35
N LEU A 34 2.55 5.40 -18.02
CA LEU A 34 3.51 5.67 -16.94
C LEU A 34 2.95 5.24 -15.57
N THR A 35 1.67 5.51 -15.34
CA THR A 35 0.96 5.08 -14.13
C THR A 35 0.91 3.54 -14.04
N ALA A 36 0.66 2.84 -15.14
CA ALA A 36 0.68 1.38 -15.17
C ALA A 36 2.09 0.81 -14.83
N MET A 37 3.16 1.44 -15.31
CA MET A 37 4.53 1.03 -14.96
C MET A 37 4.84 1.28 -13.47
N ALA A 38 4.41 2.44 -12.95
CA ALA A 38 4.57 2.76 -11.53
C ALA A 38 3.83 1.76 -10.61
N ALA A 39 2.62 1.35 -11.00
CA ALA A 39 1.78 0.42 -10.23
C ALA A 39 2.43 -0.96 -10.02
N VAL A 40 3.28 -1.39 -10.97
CA VAL A 40 4.04 -2.64 -10.90
C VAL A 40 5.50 -2.44 -10.48
N GLY A 41 5.86 -1.23 -10.04
CA GLY A 41 7.21 -0.93 -9.54
C GLY A 41 8.30 -0.87 -10.60
N ARG A 42 7.95 -0.71 -11.89
CA ARG A 42 8.90 -0.64 -12.99
C ARG A 42 9.23 0.80 -13.36
N PHE A 43 10.51 1.13 -13.48
CA PHE A 43 10.96 2.39 -14.04
C PHE A 43 11.12 2.23 -15.57
N ALA A 44 10.05 2.48 -16.29
CA ALA A 44 9.99 2.29 -17.74
C ALA A 44 9.53 3.58 -18.45
N LEU A 45 10.13 3.85 -19.61
CA LEU A 45 9.78 4.95 -20.50
C LEU A 45 9.42 4.41 -21.90
N GLN A 46 8.79 5.26 -22.72
CA GLN A 46 8.55 4.94 -24.11
C GLN A 46 9.85 5.00 -24.90
N ILE A 47 10.17 3.92 -25.62
CA ILE A 47 11.32 3.83 -26.52
C ILE A 47 10.84 3.54 -27.93
N CYS A 48 11.14 4.41 -28.87
CA CYS A 48 10.72 4.23 -30.25
C CYS A 48 11.33 2.97 -30.88
N ALA A 49 10.50 2.09 -31.40
CA ALA A 49 10.96 0.86 -32.05
C ALA A 49 11.75 1.12 -33.34
N ALA A 50 11.49 2.23 -34.04
CA ALA A 50 12.14 2.56 -35.31
C ALA A 50 13.51 3.22 -35.13
N CYS A 51 13.67 4.14 -34.18
CA CYS A 51 14.91 4.93 -34.07
C CYS A 51 15.59 4.84 -32.68
N GLY A 52 15.03 4.10 -31.73
CA GLY A 52 15.59 3.94 -30.40
C GLY A 52 15.45 5.16 -29.47
N GLN A 53 14.79 6.24 -29.93
CA GLN A 53 14.64 7.45 -29.13
C GLN A 53 13.84 7.19 -27.85
N VAL A 54 14.45 7.42 -26.69
CA VAL A 54 13.76 7.47 -25.39
C VAL A 54 13.08 8.83 -25.26
N GLN A 55 11.81 8.84 -24.86
CA GLN A 55 11.08 10.10 -24.79
C GLN A 55 10.26 10.26 -23.50
N TYR A 56 10.20 11.49 -23.05
CA TYR A 56 9.37 11.99 -21.97
C TYR A 56 8.98 13.45 -22.26
N PRO A 57 7.75 13.89 -21.98
CA PRO A 57 6.61 13.11 -21.51
C PRO A 57 6.10 12.07 -22.54
N PRO A 58 5.28 11.08 -22.12
CA PRO A 58 4.70 10.11 -23.03
C PRO A 58 3.91 10.74 -24.16
N ARG A 59 4.00 10.16 -25.37
CA ARG A 59 3.38 10.70 -26.61
C ARG A 59 2.83 9.57 -27.47
N GLN A 60 2.01 9.91 -28.46
CA GLN A 60 1.47 8.98 -29.44
C GLN A 60 2.45 8.67 -30.57
N VAL A 61 3.32 9.62 -30.88
CA VAL A 61 4.34 9.48 -31.94
C VAL A 61 5.71 9.89 -31.44
N CYS A 62 6.73 9.32 -32.03
CA CYS A 62 8.13 9.65 -31.71
C CYS A 62 8.44 11.09 -32.10
N VAL A 63 9.08 11.83 -31.19
CA VAL A 63 9.51 13.22 -31.43
C VAL A 63 10.62 13.36 -32.46
N ASN A 64 11.35 12.28 -32.76
CA ASN A 64 12.49 12.28 -33.67
C ASN A 64 12.12 11.80 -35.08
N CYS A 65 11.41 10.68 -35.21
CA CYS A 65 11.17 10.05 -36.51
C CYS A 65 9.67 9.92 -36.87
N LEU A 66 8.75 10.40 -35.99
CA LEU A 66 7.31 10.31 -36.14
C LEU A 66 6.74 8.88 -36.19
N GLY A 67 7.54 7.87 -35.86
CA GLY A 67 7.06 6.49 -35.72
C GLY A 67 6.05 6.35 -34.56
N ASP A 68 5.06 5.50 -34.70
CA ASP A 68 3.94 5.32 -33.77
C ASP A 68 4.07 4.10 -32.85
N VAL A 69 5.09 3.26 -33.07
CA VAL A 69 5.34 2.10 -32.22
C VAL A 69 6.29 2.49 -31.08
N LEU A 70 5.70 2.76 -29.91
CA LEU A 70 6.36 3.30 -28.72
C LEU A 70 6.16 2.37 -27.51
N PRO A 71 6.76 1.18 -27.49
CA PRO A 71 6.65 0.27 -26.35
C PRO A 71 7.28 0.86 -25.10
N TRP A 72 6.71 0.49 -23.94
CA TRP A 72 7.29 0.76 -22.63
C TRP A 72 8.43 -0.22 -22.35
N ARG A 73 9.61 0.30 -22.06
CA ARG A 73 10.79 -0.52 -21.76
C ARG A 73 11.49 0.01 -20.53
N ASP A 74 12.05 -0.91 -19.75
CA ASP A 74 12.88 -0.55 -18.59
C ASP A 74 14.01 0.36 -19.04
N THR A 75 14.23 1.40 -18.25
CA THR A 75 15.14 2.49 -18.58
C THR A 75 16.02 2.76 -17.37
N ASP A 76 17.30 3.08 -17.58
CA ASP A 76 18.20 3.48 -16.49
C ASP A 76 17.64 4.74 -15.80
N PRO A 77 17.39 4.70 -14.48
CA PRO A 77 16.89 5.83 -13.73
C PRO A 77 17.98 6.85 -13.34
N GLY A 78 19.24 6.64 -13.73
CA GLY A 78 20.35 7.55 -13.44
C GLY A 78 20.22 8.87 -14.19
N GLY A 79 20.76 9.95 -13.61
CA GLY A 79 20.78 11.26 -14.25
C GLY A 79 21.51 12.32 -13.44
N SER A 80 21.57 13.53 -14.01
CA SER A 80 22.16 14.71 -13.37
C SER A 80 21.13 15.78 -13.12
N LEU A 81 21.09 16.35 -11.92
CA LEU A 81 20.18 17.43 -11.54
C LEU A 81 20.67 18.75 -12.16
N LEU A 82 19.95 19.20 -13.18
CA LEU A 82 20.30 20.43 -13.92
C LEU A 82 19.92 21.70 -13.17
N ALA A 83 18.74 21.68 -12.55
CA ALA A 83 18.21 22.83 -11.81
C ALA A 83 17.31 22.36 -10.67
N GLU A 84 17.29 23.12 -9.61
CA GLU A 84 16.39 22.93 -8.49
C GLU A 84 15.63 24.20 -8.16
N THR A 85 14.43 24.06 -7.64
CA THR A 85 13.61 25.16 -7.15
C THR A 85 12.82 24.78 -5.92
N ARG A 86 12.51 25.78 -5.08
CA ARG A 86 11.54 25.67 -3.99
C ARG A 86 10.30 26.49 -4.34
N LEU A 87 9.16 25.82 -4.42
CA LEU A 87 7.89 26.49 -4.58
C LEU A 87 7.43 27.04 -3.23
N HIS A 88 7.19 28.33 -3.15
CA HIS A 88 6.63 29.01 -1.99
C HIS A 88 5.16 29.38 -2.19
N HIS A 89 4.63 29.15 -3.39
CA HIS A 89 3.24 29.34 -3.74
C HIS A 89 2.77 28.21 -4.67
N ALA A 90 1.55 27.74 -4.46
CA ALA A 90 0.90 26.75 -5.32
C ALA A 90 -0.60 27.01 -5.38
N ASN A 91 -1.18 26.89 -6.57
CA ASN A 91 -2.63 27.00 -6.77
C ASN A 91 -3.35 25.71 -6.34
N ASP A 92 -2.70 24.58 -6.50
CA ASP A 92 -3.22 23.28 -6.08
C ASP A 92 -3.24 23.17 -4.56
N LEU A 93 -4.36 22.68 -4.01
CA LEU A 93 -4.58 22.62 -2.57
C LEU A 93 -3.63 21.64 -1.87
N PHE A 94 -3.30 20.52 -2.52
CA PHE A 94 -2.39 19.54 -1.95
C PHE A 94 -1.01 20.13 -1.70
N PHE A 95 -0.44 20.79 -2.70
CA PHE A 95 0.88 21.41 -2.57
C PHE A 95 0.85 22.65 -1.70
N ARG A 96 -0.22 23.45 -1.76
CA ARG A 96 -0.36 24.67 -0.94
C ARG A 96 -0.28 24.39 0.56
N ASP A 97 -0.88 23.28 1.01
CA ASP A 97 -0.88 22.89 2.42
C ASP A 97 0.48 22.29 2.88
N ARG A 98 1.43 22.09 1.93
CA ARG A 98 2.73 21.42 2.15
C ARG A 98 3.93 22.24 1.67
N LEU A 99 3.76 23.52 1.50
CA LEU A 99 4.85 24.44 1.11
C LEU A 99 5.84 24.63 2.29
N PRO A 100 7.13 24.89 1.99
CA PRO A 100 7.74 24.97 0.66
C PRO A 100 7.96 23.58 0.05
N TRP A 101 7.78 23.45 -1.29
CA TRP A 101 7.89 22.19 -2.02
C TRP A 101 9.05 22.21 -3.01
N ARG A 102 9.88 21.16 -3.03
CA ARG A 102 11.08 21.09 -3.87
C ARG A 102 10.83 20.31 -5.15
N LEU A 103 11.20 20.91 -6.27
CA LEU A 103 11.19 20.32 -7.60
C LEU A 103 12.53 20.55 -8.30
N GLY A 104 12.85 19.70 -9.26
CA GLY A 104 14.02 19.90 -10.11
C GLY A 104 13.86 19.32 -11.50
N VAL A 105 14.75 19.74 -12.38
CA VAL A 105 14.88 19.19 -13.73
C VAL A 105 16.09 18.27 -13.74
N VAL A 106 15.86 17.00 -14.05
CA VAL A 106 16.89 15.98 -14.15
C VAL A 106 17.10 15.62 -15.61
N ARG A 107 18.33 15.72 -16.10
CA ARG A 107 18.77 15.14 -17.38
C ARG A 107 19.11 13.68 -17.13
N MET A 108 18.28 12.79 -17.66
CA MET A 108 18.52 11.36 -17.56
C MET A 108 19.68 10.94 -18.47
N ASP A 109 20.42 9.92 -18.04
CA ASP A 109 21.48 9.30 -18.88
C ASP A 109 20.88 8.66 -20.14
N ALA A 110 19.63 8.20 -20.05
CA ALA A 110 18.85 7.69 -21.18
C ALA A 110 18.41 8.78 -22.19
N GLY A 111 18.68 10.08 -21.94
CA GLY A 111 18.52 11.18 -22.87
C GLY A 111 17.49 12.24 -22.51
N PRO A 112 16.23 11.94 -22.13
CA PRO A 112 15.23 12.97 -21.88
C PRO A 112 15.50 13.75 -20.59
N SER A 113 14.94 14.98 -20.51
CA SER A 113 14.87 15.72 -19.27
C SER A 113 13.49 15.54 -18.64
N VAL A 114 13.45 15.33 -17.33
CA VAL A 114 12.23 15.10 -16.56
C VAL A 114 12.14 16.07 -15.39
N VAL A 115 10.91 16.42 -15.00
CA VAL A 115 10.67 17.12 -13.73
C VAL A 115 10.43 16.09 -12.65
N ALA A 116 11.14 16.22 -11.53
CA ALA A 116 11.03 15.30 -10.40
C ALA A 116 10.85 16.05 -9.08
N HIS A 117 10.15 15.42 -8.13
CA HIS A 117 10.14 15.83 -6.74
C HIS A 117 11.48 15.48 -6.11
N LEU A 118 12.11 16.42 -5.43
CA LEU A 118 13.48 16.27 -4.93
C LEU A 118 13.50 15.93 -3.44
N ALA A 119 14.32 14.95 -3.08
CA ALA A 119 14.74 14.75 -1.70
C ALA A 119 15.53 15.97 -1.19
N GLU A 120 15.51 16.20 0.13
CA GLU A 120 16.12 17.37 0.75
C GLU A 120 17.62 17.49 0.46
N ASP A 121 18.30 16.36 0.33
CA ASP A 121 19.75 16.29 0.08
C ASP A 121 20.15 16.56 -1.37
N CYS A 122 19.22 16.60 -2.32
CA CYS A 122 19.52 16.90 -3.72
C CYS A 122 19.99 18.34 -3.89
N ARG A 123 21.07 18.55 -4.66
CA ARG A 123 21.61 19.86 -5.04
C ARG A 123 21.90 19.91 -6.52
N GLN A 124 21.76 21.08 -7.12
CA GLN A 124 22.10 21.31 -8.53
C GLN A 124 23.52 20.80 -8.85
N GLY A 125 23.66 20.12 -9.97
CA GLY A 125 24.90 19.51 -10.44
C GLY A 125 25.20 18.13 -9.90
N MET A 126 24.44 17.62 -8.91
CA MET A 126 24.63 16.28 -8.35
C MET A 126 24.11 15.19 -9.29
N ARG A 127 24.71 14.01 -9.16
CA ARG A 127 24.15 12.76 -9.68
C ARG A 127 22.98 12.33 -8.83
N VAL A 128 21.90 11.98 -9.49
CA VAL A 128 20.65 11.54 -8.83
C VAL A 128 20.14 10.25 -9.46
N ARG A 129 19.40 9.50 -8.65
CA ARG A 129 18.66 8.33 -9.10
C ARG A 129 17.16 8.65 -9.00
N LEU A 130 16.46 8.45 -10.10
CA LEU A 130 15.02 8.61 -10.19
C LEU A 130 14.30 7.36 -9.70
N SER A 131 13.11 7.54 -9.15
CA SER A 131 12.14 6.47 -8.94
C SER A 131 10.79 6.90 -9.49
N LEU A 132 10.03 5.92 -9.99
CA LEU A 132 8.69 6.10 -10.49
C LEU A 132 7.73 5.46 -9.49
N ASN A 133 6.92 6.27 -8.82
CA ASN A 133 6.02 5.82 -7.77
C ASN A 133 4.60 6.28 -8.06
N LEU A 134 3.60 5.63 -7.46
CA LEU A 134 2.25 6.18 -7.43
C LEU A 134 2.12 7.16 -6.27
N ASP A 135 1.60 8.35 -6.54
CA ASP A 135 1.22 9.29 -5.50
C ASP A 135 -0.09 8.86 -4.80
N ARG A 136 -0.51 9.61 -3.79
CA ARG A 136 -1.75 9.33 -3.04
C ARG A 136 -3.03 9.41 -3.87
N GLY A 137 -2.99 10.06 -5.02
CA GLY A 137 -4.06 10.09 -6.01
C GLY A 137 -4.05 8.90 -6.97
N GLY A 138 -3.06 7.99 -6.86
CA GLY A 138 -2.90 6.86 -7.76
C GLY A 138 -2.29 7.20 -9.11
N HIS A 139 -1.57 8.33 -9.21
CA HIS A 139 -0.92 8.77 -10.45
C HIS A 139 0.60 8.69 -10.36
N ALA A 140 1.23 8.36 -11.49
CA ALA A 140 2.68 8.28 -11.54
C ALA A 140 3.33 9.64 -11.25
N VAL A 141 4.32 9.62 -10.36
CA VAL A 141 5.21 10.75 -10.07
C VAL A 141 6.66 10.30 -10.11
N MET A 142 7.54 11.19 -10.54
CA MET A 142 8.99 10.97 -10.50
C MET A 142 9.57 11.63 -9.27
N ASN A 143 10.30 10.85 -8.49
CA ASN A 143 11.06 11.31 -7.34
C ASN A 143 12.55 11.18 -7.64
N ALA A 144 13.37 12.08 -7.14
CA ALA A 144 14.82 12.04 -7.27
C ALA A 144 15.49 12.05 -5.89
N ARG A 145 16.44 11.14 -5.72
CA ARG A 145 17.34 11.07 -4.56
C ARG A 145 18.78 11.14 -5.03
N PRO A 146 19.74 11.59 -4.19
CA PRO A 146 21.16 11.49 -4.54
C PRO A 146 21.53 10.06 -4.89
N GLU A 147 22.38 9.85 -5.90
CA GLU A 147 22.87 8.53 -6.29
C GLU A 147 23.68 7.89 -5.15
N THR A 148 24.44 8.70 -4.42
CA THR A 148 25.06 8.29 -3.16
C THR A 148 24.19 8.77 -2.01
N PRO A 149 23.50 7.88 -1.28
CA PRO A 149 22.61 8.27 -0.20
C PRO A 149 23.33 9.06 0.89
N GLY A 150 22.78 10.20 1.27
CA GLY A 150 23.15 10.92 2.48
C GLY A 150 22.41 10.39 3.70
N PRO A 151 22.75 10.84 4.91
CA PRO A 151 22.15 10.36 6.16
C PRO A 151 20.63 10.55 6.25
N ASN A 152 20.04 11.46 5.47
CA ASN A 152 18.60 11.75 5.45
C ASN A 152 17.89 11.36 4.15
N SER A 153 18.60 10.78 3.19
CA SER A 153 18.03 10.55 1.85
C SER A 153 16.96 9.46 1.80
N GLU A 154 16.94 8.54 2.76
CA GLU A 154 15.91 7.50 2.83
C GLU A 154 14.64 8.01 3.53
N ASP A 155 14.73 9.01 4.40
CA ASP A 155 13.67 9.54 5.25
C ASP A 155 13.28 10.98 4.90
N ASP A 156 12.98 11.22 3.65
CA ASP A 156 12.57 12.55 3.20
C ASP A 156 11.08 12.81 3.43
N LEU A 157 10.77 13.81 4.27
CA LEU A 157 9.40 14.18 4.64
C LEU A 157 8.54 14.53 3.42
N GLN A 158 9.07 15.26 2.45
CA GLN A 158 8.33 15.65 1.25
C GLN A 158 7.96 14.45 0.40
N LEU A 159 8.90 13.53 0.18
CA LEU A 159 8.64 12.33 -0.62
C LEU A 159 7.69 11.36 0.10
N ARG A 160 7.76 11.30 1.43
CA ARG A 160 6.81 10.52 2.25
C ARG A 160 5.37 11.03 2.16
N GLU A 161 5.15 12.33 1.98
CA GLU A 161 3.80 12.88 1.78
C GLU A 161 3.13 12.35 0.50
N LEU A 162 3.91 11.94 -0.49
CA LEU A 162 3.41 11.34 -1.74
C LEU A 162 3.12 9.84 -1.60
N THR A 163 3.69 9.16 -0.61
CA THR A 163 3.61 7.71 -0.44
C THR A 163 2.77 7.30 0.77
N THR A 164 2.69 6.00 1.00
CA THR A 164 2.03 5.39 2.15
C THR A 164 3.03 4.80 3.15
N ASP A 165 4.22 5.40 3.23
CA ASP A 165 5.29 4.99 4.13
C ASP A 165 4.77 4.82 5.56
N PRO A 166 5.01 3.68 6.23
CA PRO A 166 4.52 3.42 7.58
C PRO A 166 5.22 4.22 8.69
N LYS A 167 6.33 4.90 8.41
CA LYS A 167 7.06 5.67 9.40
C LYS A 167 6.19 6.77 10.03
N ASP A 168 6.24 6.89 11.35
CA ASP A 168 5.45 7.80 12.19
C ASP A 168 3.92 7.61 12.11
N ARG A 169 3.44 6.50 11.54
CA ARG A 169 2.01 6.20 11.39
C ARG A 169 1.52 5.18 12.41
N ARG A 170 0.21 5.19 12.63
CA ARG A 170 -0.50 4.22 13.47
C ARG A 170 -1.06 3.10 12.60
N VAL A 171 -0.64 1.88 12.90
CA VAL A 171 -0.95 0.68 12.13
C VAL A 171 -1.88 -0.23 12.92
N LEU A 172 -2.93 -0.76 12.30
CA LEU A 172 -3.75 -1.85 12.84
C LEU A 172 -3.44 -3.13 12.08
N ILE A 173 -2.93 -4.15 12.78
CA ILE A 173 -2.77 -5.52 12.29
C ILE A 173 -3.93 -6.35 12.84
N VAL A 174 -4.71 -6.96 11.95
CA VAL A 174 -6.00 -7.58 12.33
C VAL A 174 -5.82 -8.88 13.12
N ASN A 175 -4.80 -9.69 12.80
CA ASN A 175 -4.59 -10.98 13.47
C ASN A 175 -3.16 -11.15 13.98
N GLY A 176 -2.97 -10.99 15.27
CA GLY A 176 -1.69 -11.19 15.97
C GLY A 176 -1.44 -12.62 16.49
N LYS A 177 -2.41 -13.53 16.36
CA LYS A 177 -2.27 -14.90 16.92
C LYS A 177 -1.30 -15.78 16.16
N THR A 178 -1.01 -15.42 14.89
CA THR A 178 -0.14 -16.20 14.01
C THR A 178 1.30 -15.67 14.04
N GLU A 179 2.24 -16.51 13.65
CA GLU A 179 3.63 -16.10 13.46
C GLU A 179 3.76 -15.00 12.40
N LEU A 180 2.93 -15.04 11.35
CA LEU A 180 2.84 -13.94 10.37
C LEU A 180 2.42 -12.60 11.03
N GLY A 181 1.46 -12.65 11.97
CA GLY A 181 1.06 -11.46 12.73
C GLY A 181 2.22 -10.88 13.55
N LEU A 182 3.05 -11.73 14.14
CA LEU A 182 4.27 -11.32 14.84
C LEU A 182 5.29 -10.71 13.87
N ALA A 183 5.59 -11.36 12.75
CA ALA A 183 6.52 -10.87 11.74
C ALA A 183 6.08 -9.51 11.17
N LEU A 184 4.79 -9.35 10.86
CA LEU A 184 4.22 -8.07 10.44
C LEU A 184 4.39 -6.99 11.51
N THR A 185 4.11 -7.30 12.79
CA THR A 185 4.27 -6.36 13.89
C THR A 185 5.72 -5.89 14.01
N GLN A 186 6.68 -6.81 13.92
CA GLN A 186 8.11 -6.52 13.97
C GLN A 186 8.56 -5.71 12.74
N GLY A 187 8.11 -6.06 11.54
CA GLY A 187 8.42 -5.36 10.31
C GLY A 187 7.91 -3.91 10.29
N PHE A 188 6.68 -3.67 10.72
CA PHE A 188 6.14 -2.32 10.84
C PHE A 188 6.83 -1.51 11.94
N LYS A 189 7.23 -2.15 13.04
CA LYS A 189 8.03 -1.50 14.08
C LYS A 189 9.42 -1.12 13.57
N ALA A 190 10.10 -2.01 12.87
CA ALA A 190 11.40 -1.73 12.25
C ALA A 190 11.30 -0.61 11.21
N ALA A 191 10.18 -0.51 10.49
CA ALA A 191 9.89 0.60 9.56
C ALA A 191 9.53 1.92 10.27
N GLY A 192 9.57 1.99 11.60
CA GLY A 192 9.37 3.21 12.37
C GLY A 192 7.90 3.60 12.56
N ALA A 193 6.96 2.65 12.50
CA ALA A 193 5.58 2.91 12.88
C ALA A 193 5.51 3.47 14.32
N ARG A 194 4.73 4.54 14.52
CA ARG A 194 4.64 5.23 15.79
C ARG A 194 3.91 4.43 16.87
N GLU A 195 2.86 3.75 16.47
CA GLU A 195 2.01 2.93 17.34
C GLU A 195 1.41 1.80 16.54
N ILE A 196 1.42 0.60 17.09
CA ILE A 196 0.88 -0.58 16.43
C ILE A 196 -0.22 -1.17 17.31
N PHE A 197 -1.42 -1.23 16.75
CA PHE A 197 -2.57 -1.92 17.33
C PHE A 197 -2.63 -3.32 16.73
N VAL A 198 -2.81 -4.34 17.56
CA VAL A 198 -2.86 -5.72 17.09
C VAL A 198 -4.13 -6.39 17.61
N GLY A 199 -4.96 -6.80 16.68
CA GLY A 199 -6.18 -7.55 16.96
C GLY A 199 -5.89 -9.03 17.22
N HIS A 200 -6.70 -9.67 18.05
CA HIS A 200 -6.68 -11.11 18.23
C HIS A 200 -8.06 -11.64 18.61
N ALA A 201 -8.50 -12.69 17.96
CA ALA A 201 -9.68 -13.44 18.36
C ALA A 201 -9.34 -14.36 19.57
N GLU A 202 -10.37 -14.83 20.28
CA GLU A 202 -10.25 -15.75 21.41
C GLU A 202 -9.20 -15.29 22.45
N PRO A 203 -9.42 -14.17 23.17
CA PRO A 203 -8.43 -13.58 24.08
C PRO A 203 -8.02 -14.51 25.23
N TRP A 204 -8.80 -15.56 25.50
CA TRP A 204 -8.51 -16.59 26.52
C TRP A 204 -7.51 -17.63 26.05
N LYS A 205 -7.25 -17.75 24.74
CA LYS A 205 -6.37 -18.78 24.18
C LYS A 205 -4.94 -18.28 24.06
N ALA A 206 -4.02 -18.89 24.76
CA ALA A 206 -2.60 -18.55 24.72
C ALA A 206 -2.02 -18.75 23.30
N SER A 207 -1.15 -17.85 22.88
CA SER A 207 -0.36 -17.92 21.65
C SER A 207 1.06 -17.44 21.94
N ALA A 208 2.06 -18.17 21.45
CA ALA A 208 3.46 -17.76 21.57
C ALA A 208 3.70 -16.42 20.86
N ALA A 209 3.10 -16.24 19.69
CA ALA A 209 3.16 -14.98 18.93
C ALA A 209 2.59 -13.81 19.72
N LEU A 210 1.40 -13.95 20.33
CA LEU A 210 0.81 -12.88 21.16
C LEU A 210 1.67 -12.52 22.38
N ASN A 211 2.31 -13.52 23.00
CA ASN A 211 3.21 -13.26 24.13
C ASN A 211 4.45 -12.47 23.69
N ALA A 212 5.02 -12.82 22.53
CA ALA A 212 6.13 -12.08 21.94
C ALA A 212 5.71 -10.64 21.53
N ILE A 213 4.54 -10.48 20.93
CA ILE A 213 3.98 -9.15 20.55
C ILE A 213 3.77 -8.28 21.81
N ARG A 214 3.23 -8.85 22.88
CA ARG A 214 2.98 -8.12 24.15
C ARG A 214 4.26 -7.56 24.79
N ALA A 215 5.41 -8.18 24.51
CA ALA A 215 6.72 -7.73 25.00
C ALA A 215 7.31 -6.58 24.17
N LEU A 216 6.70 -6.20 23.05
CA LEU A 216 7.18 -5.14 22.18
C LEU A 216 6.65 -3.77 22.65
N ASP A 217 7.55 -2.79 22.80
CA ASP A 217 7.17 -1.42 23.13
C ASP A 217 6.42 -0.75 21.98
N GLY A 218 5.43 0.09 22.29
CA GLY A 218 4.62 0.81 21.29
C GLY A 218 3.58 -0.06 20.60
N VAL A 219 3.29 -1.25 21.13
CA VAL A 219 2.28 -2.19 20.64
C VAL A 219 1.18 -2.36 21.66
N THR A 220 -0.08 -2.28 21.21
CA THR A 220 -1.26 -2.50 22.05
C THR A 220 -2.15 -3.59 21.46
N LEU A 221 -2.48 -4.59 22.28
CA LEU A 221 -3.36 -5.70 21.90
C LEU A 221 -4.84 -5.35 22.15
N PHE A 222 -5.71 -5.74 21.22
CA PHE A 222 -7.16 -5.58 21.32
C PHE A 222 -7.89 -6.87 20.97
N PRO A 223 -8.99 -7.20 21.65
CA PRO A 223 -9.90 -8.23 21.19
C PRO A 223 -10.43 -7.86 19.80
N LEU A 224 -10.37 -8.78 18.87
CA LEU A 224 -10.92 -8.61 17.52
C LEU A 224 -11.20 -9.98 16.90
N ASP A 225 -12.46 -10.26 16.68
CA ASP A 225 -12.91 -11.40 15.89
C ASP A 225 -13.58 -10.90 14.61
N VAL A 226 -12.99 -11.16 13.46
CA VAL A 226 -13.52 -10.71 12.16
C VAL A 226 -14.79 -11.45 11.75
N THR A 227 -15.13 -12.56 12.41
CA THR A 227 -16.37 -13.31 12.20
C THR A 227 -17.51 -12.75 13.00
N ASP A 228 -17.23 -11.91 14.00
CA ASP A 228 -18.22 -11.25 14.86
C ASP A 228 -18.33 -9.75 14.52
N THR A 229 -19.52 -9.34 14.10
CA THR A 229 -19.80 -7.95 13.71
C THR A 229 -19.66 -7.00 14.90
N ASP A 230 -20.13 -7.39 16.08
CA ASP A 230 -20.10 -6.55 17.28
C ASP A 230 -18.64 -6.31 17.72
N SER A 231 -17.81 -7.36 17.69
CA SER A 231 -16.37 -7.27 17.98
C SER A 231 -15.66 -6.27 17.05
N VAL A 232 -15.96 -6.29 15.75
CA VAL A 232 -15.39 -5.34 14.76
C VAL A 232 -15.88 -3.92 15.04
N GLN A 233 -17.16 -3.72 15.37
CA GLN A 233 -17.73 -2.41 15.65
C GLN A 233 -17.19 -1.81 16.95
N GLU A 234 -17.06 -2.60 18.00
CA GLU A 234 -16.47 -2.17 19.28
C GLU A 234 -15.04 -1.67 19.10
N LEU A 235 -14.20 -2.43 18.36
CA LEU A 235 -12.85 -2.00 18.07
C LEU A 235 -12.82 -0.73 17.21
N ALA A 236 -13.68 -0.62 16.22
CA ALA A 236 -13.75 0.57 15.38
C ALA A 236 -14.21 1.82 16.15
N ALA A 237 -15.07 1.67 17.16
CA ALA A 237 -15.46 2.77 18.05
C ALA A 237 -14.24 3.33 18.82
N ILE A 238 -13.29 2.48 19.17
CA ILE A 238 -12.06 2.85 19.89
C ILE A 238 -10.99 3.40 18.95
N LEU A 239 -10.76 2.73 17.81
CA LEU A 239 -9.61 2.93 16.95
C LEU A 239 -9.93 3.56 15.58
N GLY A 240 -11.18 3.57 15.11
CA GLY A 240 -11.53 4.03 13.78
C GLY A 240 -11.08 5.45 13.46
N GLY A 241 -11.03 6.32 14.45
CA GLY A 241 -10.48 7.67 14.32
C GLY A 241 -8.95 7.77 14.45
N LYS A 242 -8.24 6.68 14.67
CA LYS A 242 -6.78 6.67 14.92
C LYS A 242 -6.00 5.92 13.85
N VAL A 243 -6.55 4.83 13.30
CA VAL A 243 -5.85 3.97 12.34
C VAL A 243 -5.50 4.75 11.08
N GLU A 244 -4.25 4.68 10.66
CA GLU A 244 -3.72 5.31 9.44
C GLU A 244 -3.37 4.29 8.37
N ILE A 245 -2.94 3.10 8.79
CA ILE A 245 -2.71 1.93 7.93
C ILE A 245 -3.44 0.75 8.57
N MET A 246 -4.27 0.05 7.79
CA MET A 246 -4.88 -1.22 8.20
C MET A 246 -4.20 -2.36 7.46
N VAL A 247 -3.87 -3.43 8.18
CA VAL A 247 -3.29 -4.66 7.63
C VAL A 247 -4.22 -5.83 7.96
N ASN A 248 -5.01 -6.24 6.97
CA ASN A 248 -5.84 -7.42 7.08
C ASN A 248 -5.03 -8.67 6.71
N ASN A 249 -4.60 -9.38 7.73
CA ASN A 249 -3.93 -10.68 7.67
C ASN A 249 -4.80 -11.80 8.26
N SER A 250 -6.12 -11.67 8.15
CA SER A 250 -7.05 -12.73 8.55
C SER A 250 -6.83 -13.96 7.71
N TYR A 251 -6.68 -15.10 8.38
CA TYR A 251 -6.21 -16.31 7.72
C TYR A 251 -6.81 -17.55 8.35
N HIS A 252 -7.34 -18.44 7.51
CA HIS A 252 -7.79 -19.77 7.87
C HIS A 252 -7.56 -20.70 6.69
N LEU A 253 -6.77 -21.74 6.87
CA LEU A 253 -6.45 -22.70 5.83
C LEU A 253 -6.73 -24.12 6.34
N ARG A 254 -7.48 -24.88 5.55
CA ARG A 254 -7.64 -26.32 5.75
C ARG A 254 -7.45 -27.03 4.41
N PRO A 255 -6.51 -27.98 4.29
CA PRO A 255 -6.35 -28.77 3.07
C PRO A 255 -7.64 -29.53 2.74
N GLY A 256 -7.92 -29.70 1.45
CA GLY A 256 -9.03 -30.49 0.97
C GLY A 256 -9.58 -29.96 -0.37
N GLY A 257 -9.80 -30.89 -1.29
CA GLY A 257 -10.43 -30.62 -2.56
C GLY A 257 -11.96 -30.50 -2.45
N ALA A 258 -12.60 -29.97 -3.48
CA ALA A 258 -14.04 -29.77 -3.51
C ALA A 258 -14.82 -31.12 -3.56
N VAL A 259 -14.24 -32.15 -4.17
CA VAL A 259 -14.88 -33.46 -4.31
C VAL A 259 -14.81 -34.28 -3.00
N ASP A 260 -13.70 -34.18 -2.28
CA ASP A 260 -13.45 -35.00 -1.10
C ASP A 260 -13.95 -34.36 0.19
N ARG A 261 -14.42 -33.12 0.14
CA ARG A 261 -14.87 -32.37 1.32
C ARG A 261 -16.37 -32.59 1.56
N LEU A 262 -16.66 -33.48 2.50
CA LEU A 262 -18.05 -33.77 2.90
C LEU A 262 -18.62 -32.77 3.90
N ASP A 263 -17.78 -32.13 4.71
CA ASP A 263 -18.16 -31.13 5.71
C ASP A 263 -18.09 -29.71 5.14
N MET A 264 -19.24 -29.08 5.05
CA MET A 264 -19.38 -27.69 4.60
C MET A 264 -18.95 -26.65 5.63
N ASN A 265 -18.71 -27.01 6.89
CA ASN A 265 -18.40 -26.05 7.95
C ASN A 265 -17.05 -25.38 7.69
N VAL A 266 -16.04 -26.14 7.29
CA VAL A 266 -14.72 -25.58 6.94
C VAL A 266 -14.81 -24.56 5.82
N SER A 267 -15.61 -24.85 4.77
CA SER A 267 -15.80 -23.91 3.66
C SER A 267 -16.54 -22.64 4.07
N ARG A 268 -17.48 -22.76 5.02
CA ARG A 268 -18.17 -21.60 5.59
C ARG A 268 -17.24 -20.77 6.46
N GLU A 269 -16.41 -21.40 7.27
CA GLU A 269 -15.38 -20.74 8.09
C GLU A 269 -14.37 -19.99 7.21
N GLU A 270 -13.87 -20.62 6.14
CA GLU A 270 -12.98 -19.98 5.16
C GLU A 270 -13.65 -18.75 4.53
N MET A 271 -14.90 -18.86 4.10
CA MET A 271 -15.65 -17.71 3.55
C MET A 271 -15.96 -16.65 4.59
N ASP A 272 -16.30 -17.05 5.81
CA ASP A 272 -16.64 -16.11 6.88
C ASP A 272 -15.44 -15.27 7.31
N ILE A 273 -14.25 -15.86 7.37
CA ILE A 273 -13.02 -15.16 7.72
C ILE A 273 -12.51 -14.31 6.56
N HIS A 274 -12.37 -14.90 5.35
CA HIS A 274 -11.69 -14.21 4.25
C HIS A 274 -12.57 -13.19 3.54
N TYR A 275 -13.82 -13.54 3.23
CA TYR A 275 -14.74 -12.68 2.49
C TYR A 275 -15.61 -11.83 3.43
N PHE A 276 -16.39 -12.46 4.30
CA PHE A 276 -17.30 -11.71 5.17
C PHE A 276 -16.55 -10.94 6.25
N GLY A 277 -15.40 -11.45 6.75
CA GLY A 277 -14.53 -10.72 7.66
C GLY A 277 -13.96 -9.46 7.02
N LEU A 278 -13.46 -9.56 5.78
CA LEU A 278 -13.02 -8.38 5.02
C LEU A 278 -14.19 -7.41 4.80
N LEU A 279 -15.39 -7.89 4.48
CA LEU A 279 -16.57 -7.06 4.27
C LEU A 279 -16.99 -6.33 5.56
N ARG A 280 -16.97 -7.01 6.72
CA ARG A 280 -17.24 -6.39 8.04
C ARG A 280 -16.21 -5.30 8.36
N LEU A 281 -14.93 -5.61 8.20
CA LEU A 281 -13.86 -4.63 8.40
C LEU A 281 -14.03 -3.42 7.47
N ALA A 282 -14.31 -3.65 6.17
CA ALA A 282 -14.49 -2.60 5.19
C ALA A 282 -15.71 -1.72 5.49
N GLY A 283 -16.85 -2.32 5.83
CA GLY A 283 -18.06 -1.60 6.18
C GLY A 283 -17.92 -0.75 7.44
N THR A 284 -17.11 -1.21 8.40
CA THR A 284 -16.96 -0.56 9.70
C THR A 284 -15.83 0.48 9.72
N PHE A 285 -14.63 0.15 9.23
CA PHE A 285 -13.47 1.05 9.23
C PHE A 285 -13.37 1.92 7.97
N GLY A 286 -13.86 1.42 6.83
CA GLY A 286 -13.74 2.08 5.53
C GLY A 286 -14.25 3.52 5.51
N PRO A 287 -15.46 3.83 6.01
CA PRO A 287 -15.98 5.19 6.06
C PRO A 287 -15.07 6.16 6.83
N ALA A 288 -14.56 5.73 7.99
CA ALA A 288 -13.67 6.54 8.82
C ALA A 288 -12.30 6.76 8.14
N LEU A 289 -11.73 5.72 7.53
CA LEU A 289 -10.46 5.81 6.79
C LEU A 289 -10.60 6.77 5.60
N ARG A 290 -11.65 6.61 4.79
CA ARG A 290 -11.92 7.48 3.64
C ARG A 290 -12.10 8.95 4.07
N ALA A 291 -12.85 9.19 5.13
CA ALA A 291 -13.10 10.54 5.64
C ALA A 291 -11.82 11.20 6.17
N ARG A 292 -10.89 10.42 6.73
CA ARG A 292 -9.63 10.90 7.30
C ARG A 292 -8.47 10.96 6.32
N GLY A 293 -8.61 10.43 5.12
CA GLY A 293 -7.59 10.52 4.07
C GLY A 293 -7.16 11.96 3.76
N ALA A 294 -8.04 12.95 4.03
CA ALA A 294 -7.77 14.38 3.87
C ALA A 294 -7.07 15.06 5.06
N ASP A 295 -6.77 14.35 6.14
CA ASP A 295 -6.27 14.94 7.40
C ASP A 295 -4.77 15.30 7.39
N GLY A 296 -4.15 15.45 6.24
CA GLY A 296 -2.73 15.80 6.11
C GLY A 296 -1.80 14.65 6.51
N ALA A 297 -0.69 14.96 7.19
CA ALA A 297 0.35 13.99 7.56
C ALA A 297 -0.14 12.83 8.44
N HIS A 298 -1.22 13.03 9.19
CA HIS A 298 -1.83 12.02 10.07
C HIS A 298 -3.13 11.42 9.50
N GLY A 299 -3.40 11.64 8.23
CA GLY A 299 -4.53 11.07 7.53
C GLY A 299 -4.36 9.57 7.29
N ALA A 300 -5.49 8.84 7.19
CA ALA A 300 -5.48 7.46 6.73
C ALA A 300 -4.86 7.39 5.32
N CYS A 301 -4.01 6.39 5.08
CA CYS A 301 -3.25 6.34 3.83
C CYS A 301 -3.26 4.98 3.14
N ALA A 302 -3.42 3.87 3.88
CA ALA A 302 -3.38 2.56 3.25
C ALA A 302 -4.28 1.51 3.94
N TRP A 303 -4.69 0.54 3.13
CA TRP A 303 -5.30 -0.71 3.51
C TRP A 303 -4.54 -1.84 2.82
N VAL A 304 -3.94 -2.73 3.58
CA VAL A 304 -3.21 -3.90 3.07
C VAL A 304 -4.07 -5.14 3.28
N ASN A 305 -4.26 -5.93 2.23
CA ASN A 305 -4.82 -7.28 2.32
C ASN A 305 -3.70 -8.28 2.06
N VAL A 306 -3.44 -9.17 3.00
CA VAL A 306 -2.58 -10.33 2.79
C VAL A 306 -3.43 -11.46 2.25
N LEU A 307 -3.30 -11.73 0.96
CA LEU A 307 -4.05 -12.73 0.22
C LEU A 307 -3.12 -13.87 -0.19
N SER A 308 -3.68 -15.05 -0.39
CA SER A 308 -2.91 -16.16 -0.98
C SER A 308 -2.70 -15.96 -2.48
N ALA A 309 -1.58 -16.44 -3.02
CA ALA A 309 -1.37 -16.62 -4.45
C ALA A 309 -2.50 -17.45 -5.10
N TYR A 310 -3.11 -18.34 -4.33
CA TYR A 310 -4.28 -19.13 -4.75
C TYR A 310 -5.57 -18.30 -4.94
N ALA A 311 -5.55 -17.00 -4.66
CA ALA A 311 -6.59 -16.06 -5.11
C ALA A 311 -6.51 -15.74 -6.61
N GLN A 312 -5.39 -16.04 -7.25
CA GLN A 312 -5.12 -15.77 -8.67
C GLN A 312 -5.18 -17.05 -9.52
N ILE A 313 -4.70 -18.16 -8.97
CA ILE A 313 -4.76 -19.48 -9.59
C ILE A 313 -5.30 -20.50 -8.60
N ASN A 314 -6.20 -21.36 -9.06
CA ASN A 314 -6.84 -22.34 -8.20
C ASN A 314 -5.92 -23.54 -7.95
N ASN A 315 -5.78 -23.94 -6.68
CA ASN A 315 -5.09 -25.17 -6.30
C ASN A 315 -6.14 -26.23 -5.89
N PRO A 316 -6.26 -27.36 -6.62
CA PRO A 316 -7.26 -28.40 -6.28
C PRO A 316 -7.13 -28.97 -4.88
N ALA A 317 -5.92 -29.05 -4.33
CA ALA A 317 -5.69 -29.53 -2.95
C ALA A 317 -6.20 -28.56 -1.87
N PHE A 318 -6.52 -27.32 -2.27
CA PHE A 318 -7.05 -26.25 -1.44
C PHE A 318 -8.24 -25.58 -2.12
N GLY A 319 -9.17 -26.37 -2.66
CA GLY A 319 -10.22 -25.88 -3.57
C GLY A 319 -11.14 -24.84 -2.96
N THR A 320 -11.66 -25.05 -1.74
CA THR A 320 -12.56 -24.09 -1.05
C THR A 320 -11.80 -22.88 -0.52
N TYR A 321 -10.56 -23.08 -0.09
CA TYR A 321 -9.67 -21.99 0.30
C TYR A 321 -9.35 -21.08 -0.90
N SER A 322 -9.00 -21.64 -2.07
CA SER A 322 -8.76 -20.86 -3.29
C SER A 322 -10.00 -20.03 -3.66
N ALA A 323 -11.19 -20.62 -3.56
CA ALA A 323 -12.45 -19.92 -3.84
C ALA A 323 -12.71 -18.76 -2.88
N SER A 324 -12.47 -18.95 -1.57
CA SER A 324 -12.65 -17.90 -0.57
C SER A 324 -11.63 -16.76 -0.73
N GLN A 325 -10.39 -17.07 -1.08
CA GLN A 325 -9.36 -16.09 -1.39
C GLN A 325 -9.64 -15.31 -2.68
N ALA A 326 -10.18 -15.97 -3.71
CA ALA A 326 -10.62 -15.30 -4.96
C ALA A 326 -11.79 -14.34 -4.68
N ALA A 327 -12.74 -14.73 -3.82
CA ALA A 327 -13.83 -13.85 -3.39
C ALA A 327 -13.30 -12.62 -2.63
N ALA A 328 -12.35 -12.83 -1.70
CA ALA A 328 -11.69 -11.74 -0.98
C ALA A 328 -10.92 -10.80 -1.93
N ARG A 329 -10.20 -11.33 -2.93
CA ARG A 329 -9.53 -10.54 -3.98
C ARG A 329 -10.52 -9.67 -4.75
N SER A 330 -11.65 -10.24 -5.18
CA SER A 330 -12.69 -9.50 -5.90
C SER A 330 -13.23 -8.34 -5.05
N LEU A 331 -13.52 -8.58 -3.77
CA LEU A 331 -13.96 -7.54 -2.85
C LEU A 331 -12.88 -6.47 -2.62
N ALA A 332 -11.62 -6.87 -2.49
CA ALA A 332 -10.50 -5.94 -2.31
C ALA A 332 -10.31 -4.99 -3.50
N GLN A 333 -10.60 -5.45 -4.72
CA GLN A 333 -10.59 -4.60 -5.92
C GLN A 333 -11.73 -3.54 -5.88
N CYS A 334 -12.92 -3.92 -5.43
CA CYS A 334 -14.02 -2.97 -5.21
C CYS A 334 -13.64 -1.95 -4.12
N LEU A 335 -13.08 -2.42 -3.01
CA LEU A 335 -12.63 -1.58 -1.91
C LEU A 335 -11.58 -0.56 -2.36
N ARG A 336 -10.67 -0.94 -3.26
CA ARG A 336 -9.70 -0.02 -3.88
C ARG A 336 -10.39 1.16 -4.56
N ALA A 337 -11.39 0.88 -5.38
CA ALA A 337 -12.14 1.93 -6.08
C ALA A 337 -12.90 2.85 -5.10
N GLU A 338 -13.44 2.30 -4.01
CA GLU A 338 -14.20 3.06 -3.01
C GLU A 338 -13.32 3.93 -2.10
N LEU A 339 -12.10 3.49 -1.78
CA LEU A 339 -11.19 4.18 -0.88
C LEU A 339 -10.25 5.17 -1.60
N SER A 340 -9.98 4.95 -2.88
CA SER A 340 -9.10 5.79 -3.71
C SER A 340 -9.49 7.28 -3.70
N PRO A 341 -10.77 7.68 -3.79
CA PRO A 341 -11.15 9.09 -3.71
C PRO A 341 -10.82 9.75 -2.35
N GLY A 342 -10.62 8.96 -1.30
CA GLY A 342 -10.12 9.42 0.00
C GLY A 342 -8.59 9.48 0.10
N GLY A 343 -7.86 9.07 -0.95
CA GLY A 343 -6.41 8.97 -0.92
C GLY A 343 -5.89 7.81 -0.04
N VAL A 344 -6.72 6.81 0.18
CA VAL A 344 -6.36 5.57 0.88
C VAL A 344 -6.05 4.50 -0.14
N ARG A 345 -4.79 4.07 -0.20
CA ARG A 345 -4.32 3.04 -1.11
C ARG A 345 -4.70 1.65 -0.62
N VAL A 346 -5.24 0.82 -1.51
CA VAL A 346 -5.46 -0.61 -1.20
C VAL A 346 -4.36 -1.44 -1.85
N VAL A 347 -3.54 -2.05 -1.02
CA VAL A 347 -2.46 -2.95 -1.40
C VAL A 347 -2.92 -4.39 -1.23
N ASN A 348 -2.84 -5.21 -2.27
CA ASN A 348 -3.07 -6.64 -2.19
C ASN A 348 -1.72 -7.35 -2.31
N ALA A 349 -1.31 -8.01 -1.25
CA ALA A 349 -0.12 -8.84 -1.21
C ALA A 349 -0.50 -10.29 -1.46
N PHE A 350 -0.19 -10.82 -2.63
CA PHE A 350 -0.40 -12.23 -2.99
C PHE A 350 0.80 -13.03 -2.53
N VAL A 351 0.59 -13.85 -1.51
CA VAL A 351 1.65 -14.55 -0.80
C VAL A 351 1.65 -16.02 -1.19
N GLY A 352 2.81 -16.54 -1.58
CA GLY A 352 3.03 -17.97 -1.79
C GLY A 352 2.90 -18.77 -0.49
N PRO A 353 3.11 -20.11 -0.56
CA PRO A 353 3.08 -20.95 0.65
C PRO A 353 4.08 -20.47 1.69
N LEU A 354 3.60 -20.27 2.90
CA LEU A 354 4.39 -19.78 4.04
C LEU A 354 5.15 -20.93 4.73
N ASP A 355 6.27 -20.62 5.36
CA ASP A 355 6.93 -21.54 6.27
C ASP A 355 6.31 -21.45 7.66
N ASP A 356 5.10 -21.99 7.77
CA ASP A 356 4.28 -22.03 8.99
C ASP A 356 3.66 -23.41 9.22
N GLU A 357 2.99 -23.59 10.35
CA GLU A 357 2.32 -24.84 10.73
C GLU A 357 1.20 -25.26 9.76
N TRP A 358 0.59 -24.32 9.04
CA TRP A 358 -0.56 -24.56 8.15
C TRP A 358 -0.15 -25.09 6.78
N HIS A 359 1.07 -24.77 6.33
CA HIS A 359 1.61 -25.19 5.04
C HIS A 359 2.57 -26.38 5.14
N GLN A 360 2.60 -27.12 6.27
CA GLN A 360 3.52 -28.24 6.42
C GLN A 360 3.38 -29.31 5.32
N MET A 361 2.16 -29.50 4.81
CA MET A 361 1.87 -30.44 3.72
C MET A 361 2.25 -29.94 2.32
N VAL A 362 2.60 -28.66 2.20
CA VAL A 362 3.02 -28.06 0.92
C VAL A 362 4.52 -28.25 0.75
N PRO A 363 4.98 -28.83 -0.39
CA PRO A 363 6.42 -28.96 -0.63
C PRO A 363 7.10 -27.60 -0.83
N PRO A 364 8.42 -27.51 -0.56
CA PRO A 364 9.21 -26.32 -0.86
C PRO A 364 9.14 -25.93 -2.34
N PRO A 365 9.36 -24.63 -2.68
CA PRO A 365 9.86 -23.56 -1.81
C PRO A 365 8.76 -22.97 -0.92
N LYS A 366 9.12 -22.64 0.33
CA LYS A 366 8.27 -21.92 1.28
C LYS A 366 8.85 -20.55 1.60
N LEU A 367 7.98 -19.62 1.90
CA LEU A 367 8.33 -18.23 2.12
C LEU A 367 8.50 -17.94 3.62
N MET A 368 9.62 -17.33 3.96
CA MET A 368 9.87 -16.85 5.32
C MET A 368 8.92 -15.69 5.66
N LEU A 369 8.39 -15.69 6.87
CA LEU A 369 7.39 -14.72 7.31
C LEU A 369 7.92 -13.28 7.37
N ASP A 370 9.19 -13.11 7.77
CA ASP A 370 9.85 -11.81 7.80
C ASP A 370 9.95 -11.19 6.39
N THR A 371 10.21 -12.01 5.36
CA THR A 371 10.22 -11.56 3.98
C THR A 371 8.85 -10.99 3.56
N VAL A 372 7.75 -11.58 4.03
CA VAL A 372 6.40 -11.04 3.74
C VAL A 372 6.25 -9.64 4.33
N ALA A 373 6.67 -9.45 5.58
CA ALA A 373 6.58 -8.16 6.27
C ALA A 373 7.44 -7.10 5.57
N GLU A 374 8.69 -7.43 5.22
CA GLU A 374 9.62 -6.54 4.50
C GLU A 374 9.06 -6.12 3.14
N ARG A 375 8.52 -7.06 2.35
CA ARG A 375 7.95 -6.78 1.03
C ARG A 375 6.69 -5.93 1.10
N ILE A 376 5.86 -6.09 2.14
CA ILE A 376 4.67 -5.25 2.37
C ILE A 376 5.10 -3.82 2.73
N VAL A 377 6.08 -3.65 3.62
CA VAL A 377 6.63 -2.34 3.97
C VAL A 377 7.22 -1.65 2.73
N ASP A 378 8.05 -2.35 1.96
CA ASP A 378 8.63 -1.85 0.71
C ASP A 378 7.54 -1.40 -0.29
N ALA A 379 6.47 -2.19 -0.43
CA ALA A 379 5.34 -1.84 -1.30
C ALA A 379 4.64 -0.55 -0.85
N LEU A 380 4.45 -0.35 0.44
CA LEU A 380 3.87 0.88 0.98
C LEU A 380 4.77 2.09 0.73
N GLN A 381 6.09 1.93 0.87
CA GLN A 381 7.07 2.98 0.61
C GLN A 381 7.17 3.33 -0.88
N LYS A 382 7.05 2.35 -1.76
CA LYS A 382 7.09 2.52 -3.22
C LYS A 382 5.74 2.89 -3.84
N GLY A 383 4.65 2.79 -3.07
CA GLY A 383 3.31 3.08 -3.56
C GLY A 383 2.74 2.00 -4.51
N LEU A 384 3.15 0.74 -4.33
CA LEU A 384 2.64 -0.39 -5.12
C LEU A 384 1.20 -0.75 -4.69
N GLU A 385 0.44 -1.35 -5.59
CA GLU A 385 -0.96 -1.74 -5.31
C GLU A 385 -1.14 -3.25 -5.26
N ASP A 386 -0.61 -3.98 -6.23
CA ASP A 386 -0.63 -5.44 -6.24
C ASP A 386 0.82 -5.94 -6.26
N ILE A 387 1.16 -6.78 -5.29
CA ILE A 387 2.49 -7.37 -5.16
C ILE A 387 2.40 -8.88 -5.02
N SER A 388 3.26 -9.59 -5.73
CA SER A 388 3.46 -11.03 -5.59
C SER A 388 4.69 -11.27 -4.74
N ILE A 389 4.58 -12.15 -3.74
CA ILE A 389 5.64 -12.41 -2.78
C ILE A 389 5.94 -13.90 -2.75
N GLY A 390 7.20 -14.24 -3.06
CA GLY A 390 7.70 -15.60 -3.15
C GLY A 390 7.55 -16.23 -4.53
N ALA A 391 8.43 -17.19 -4.84
CA ALA A 391 8.58 -17.75 -6.18
C ALA A 391 7.27 -18.24 -6.81
N VAL A 392 6.42 -18.93 -6.02
CA VAL A 392 5.11 -19.41 -6.52
C VAL A 392 4.19 -18.26 -6.91
N ALA A 393 4.15 -17.18 -6.11
CA ALA A 393 3.29 -16.03 -6.41
C ALA A 393 3.84 -15.19 -7.57
N GLU A 394 5.15 -15.10 -7.70
CA GLU A 394 5.84 -14.39 -8.78
C GLU A 394 5.64 -15.10 -10.11
N GLU A 395 5.80 -16.45 -10.15
CA GLU A 395 5.52 -17.27 -11.33
C GLU A 395 4.06 -17.17 -11.81
N ILE A 396 3.10 -17.07 -10.86
CA ILE A 396 1.68 -16.90 -11.19
C ILE A 396 1.40 -15.51 -11.80
N ALA A 397 2.19 -14.51 -11.44
CA ALA A 397 2.01 -13.13 -11.89
C ALA A 397 2.61 -12.87 -13.29
N GLU A 398 3.57 -13.69 -13.73
CA GLU A 398 4.15 -13.69 -15.08
C GLU A 398 3.19 -14.27 -16.12
#